data_f4b8f1aad037b3a1a40fbdfbf1ec15a1
#
_entry.id   f4b8f1aad037b3a1a40fbdfbf1ec15a1
#
_cell.length_a   1.000
_cell.length_b   1.000
_cell.length_c   1.000
_cell.angle_alpha   90.00
_cell.angle_beta   90.00
_cell.angle_gamma   90.00
#
_symmetry.space_group_name_H-M   'P 1'
#
loop_
_entity.id
_entity.type
_entity.pdbx_description
1 polymer ?
#
loop_
_entity_poly.entity_id
_entity_poly.type
_entity_poly.pdbx_seq_one_letter_code
_entity_poly.pdbx_strand_id
1 'polypeptide(L)'
;LDVLHNIEPVNGLMIKAGVSMHWRKLANYDHLRLRDFLQQAGGGILHNLSIRTEYNSFAPRLRVEWTPGMYYYMNGRRKMNVGSSMPTFILDYERGLKGVFGSNDEHERVEFDVQQKIKLNRIRTLGYRAGFGIFTKMDNVYFVDFANFKRSNIPEGWNDEIGGTFQLLDRHWYNSSRRYWRGHVAYESPFILL
;
A
#
# COMPACT_ATOMS: atom_id res chain seq x y z
N LEU A 1 -15.02 4.42 5.23
CA LEU A 1 -15.07 5.79 4.71
C LEU A 1 -13.65 6.32 4.61
N ASP A 2 -13.23 6.69 3.41
CA ASP A 2 -11.93 7.31 3.15
C ASP A 2 -12.15 8.69 2.57
N VAL A 3 -11.55 9.69 3.19
CA VAL A 3 -11.58 11.08 2.71
C VAL A 3 -10.14 11.51 2.50
N LEU A 4 -9.78 11.82 1.25
CA LEU A 4 -8.45 12.21 0.84
C LEU A 4 -8.51 13.54 0.08
N HIS A 5 -7.61 14.44 0.41
CA HIS A 5 -7.37 15.69 -0.30
C HIS A 5 -6.00 15.66 -0.95
N ASN A 6 -5.95 16.01 -2.25
CA ASN A 6 -4.73 15.98 -3.05
C ASN A 6 -4.33 17.40 -3.43
N ILE A 7 -3.09 17.77 -3.21
CA ILE A 7 -2.51 19.05 -3.63
C ILE A 7 -1.18 18.80 -4.35
N GLU A 8 -0.88 19.62 -5.34
CA GLU A 8 0.40 19.63 -6.05
C GLU A 8 1.06 21.02 -5.85
N PRO A 9 1.80 21.23 -4.75
CA PRO A 9 2.38 22.53 -4.43
C PRO A 9 3.52 22.92 -5.38
N VAL A 10 4.24 21.93 -5.88
CA VAL A 10 5.35 22.10 -6.83
C VAL A 10 5.18 21.05 -7.92
N ASN A 11 5.63 21.36 -9.14
CA ASN A 11 5.54 20.44 -10.26
C ASN A 11 6.18 19.08 -9.96
N GLY A 12 5.38 18.03 -10.09
CA GLY A 12 5.80 16.65 -9.80
C GLY A 12 5.82 16.27 -8.32
N LEU A 13 5.47 17.19 -7.40
CA LEU A 13 5.29 16.88 -5.98
C LEU A 13 3.81 16.84 -5.63
N MET A 14 3.28 15.67 -5.37
CA MET A 14 1.89 15.47 -4.96
C MET A 14 1.81 15.08 -3.49
N ILE A 15 1.01 15.79 -2.73
CA ILE A 15 0.74 15.50 -1.32
C ILE A 15 -0.73 15.12 -1.20
N LYS A 16 -0.98 13.92 -0.67
CA LYS A 16 -2.31 13.40 -0.39
C LYS A 16 -2.45 13.26 1.12
N ALA A 17 -3.32 14.04 1.72
CA ALA A 17 -3.61 13.98 3.15
C ALA A 17 -5.07 13.66 3.39
N GLY A 18 -5.36 12.87 4.41
CA GLY A 18 -6.72 12.52 4.72
C GLY A 18 -6.88 11.59 5.91
N VAL A 19 -8.07 11.04 6.03
CA VAL A 19 -8.43 10.11 7.10
C VAL A 19 -9.15 8.90 6.54
N SER A 20 -8.86 7.77 7.13
CA SER A 20 -9.51 6.48 6.85
C SER A 20 -10.29 6.06 8.10
N MET A 21 -11.57 5.74 7.93
CA MET A 21 -12.42 5.25 9.01
C MET A 21 -13.05 3.93 8.62
N HIS A 22 -12.82 2.90 9.40
CA HIS A 22 -13.34 1.55 9.16
C HIS A 22 -14.05 1.01 10.38
N TRP A 23 -15.29 0.55 10.18
CA TRP A 23 -16.04 -0.25 11.15
C TRP A 23 -16.17 -1.64 10.56
N ARG A 24 -15.59 -2.61 11.21
CA ARG A 24 -15.57 -4.00 10.75
C ARG A 24 -16.07 -4.92 11.85
N LYS A 25 -17.00 -5.80 11.47
CA LYS A 25 -17.53 -6.84 12.33
C LYS A 25 -17.30 -8.19 11.68
N LEU A 26 -16.85 -9.15 12.44
CA LEU A 26 -16.67 -10.50 11.96
C LEU A 26 -18.05 -11.12 11.71
N ALA A 27 -18.34 -11.51 10.46
CA ALA A 27 -19.66 -12.00 10.06
C ALA A 27 -19.92 -13.44 10.53
N ASN A 28 -18.91 -14.32 10.43
CA ASN A 28 -18.98 -15.70 10.87
C ASN A 28 -17.77 -16.01 11.76
N TYR A 29 -18.03 -16.15 13.04
CA TYR A 29 -17.00 -16.31 14.02
C TYR A 29 -16.87 -17.77 14.46
N ASP A 30 -15.85 -18.43 13.94
CA ASP A 30 -15.33 -19.67 14.48
C ASP A 30 -13.97 -19.38 15.11
N HIS A 31 -13.98 -19.18 16.43
CA HIS A 31 -12.82 -18.79 17.21
C HIS A 31 -11.61 -19.72 17.00
N LEU A 32 -11.85 -21.00 16.86
CA LEU A 32 -10.81 -21.99 16.76
C LEU A 32 -10.13 -21.93 15.38
N ARG A 33 -10.91 -21.86 14.31
CA ARG A 33 -10.37 -21.81 12.94
C ARG A 33 -9.61 -20.55 12.65
N LEU A 34 -10.08 -19.39 13.10
CA LEU A 34 -9.38 -18.14 12.89
C LEU A 34 -8.06 -18.10 13.68
N ARG A 35 -8.07 -18.60 14.91
CA ARG A 35 -6.88 -18.69 15.75
C ARG A 35 -5.83 -19.62 15.14
N ASP A 36 -6.23 -20.82 14.71
CA ASP A 36 -5.33 -21.79 14.07
C ASP A 36 -4.80 -21.26 12.76
N PHE A 37 -5.62 -20.60 11.98
CA PHE A 37 -5.25 -19.93 10.76
C PHE A 37 -4.19 -18.84 10.97
N LEU A 38 -4.37 -17.96 11.96
CA LEU A 38 -3.42 -16.90 12.28
C LEU A 38 -2.11 -17.47 12.85
N GLN A 39 -2.16 -18.57 13.59
CA GLN A 39 -0.96 -19.26 14.07
C GLN A 39 -0.16 -19.92 12.95
N GLN A 40 -0.82 -20.46 11.93
CA GLN A 40 -0.17 -21.05 10.76
C GLN A 40 0.42 -19.99 9.82
N ALA A 41 -0.21 -18.83 9.71
CA ALA A 41 0.15 -17.79 8.75
C ALA A 41 1.39 -16.96 9.13
N GLY A 42 1.77 -16.91 10.41
CA GLY A 42 2.85 -16.01 10.73
C GLY A 42 3.48 -16.18 12.09
N GLY A 43 4.47 -16.99 12.23
CA GLY A 43 5.14 -17.27 13.50
C GLY A 43 5.33 -16.08 14.46
N GLY A 44 5.07 -16.32 15.72
CA GLY A 44 5.54 -15.53 16.88
C GLY A 44 4.83 -14.22 17.22
N ILE A 45 4.58 -13.33 16.29
CA ILE A 45 3.98 -12.02 16.57
C ILE A 45 2.46 -12.10 16.74
N LEU A 46 1.82 -13.03 16.04
CA LEU A 46 0.37 -13.26 16.14
C LEU A 46 -0.07 -13.85 17.48
N HIS A 47 0.86 -14.29 18.32
CA HIS A 47 0.55 -14.88 19.61
C HIS A 47 -0.09 -13.89 20.60
N ASN A 48 0.12 -12.59 20.39
CA ASN A 48 -0.44 -11.51 21.23
C ASN A 48 -1.61 -10.76 20.57
N LEU A 49 -2.01 -11.13 19.35
CA LEU A 49 -3.16 -10.53 18.71
C LEU A 49 -4.45 -11.01 19.38
N SER A 50 -5.08 -10.13 20.15
CA SER A 50 -6.42 -10.39 20.65
C SER A 50 -7.38 -10.46 19.46
N ILE A 51 -7.99 -11.63 19.26
CA ILE A 51 -9.02 -11.83 18.25
C ILE A 51 -10.23 -11.05 18.72
N ARG A 52 -10.52 -9.93 18.08
CA ARG A 52 -11.67 -9.08 18.39
C ARG A 52 -12.78 -9.35 17.39
N THR A 53 -14.00 -9.41 17.87
CA THR A 53 -15.20 -9.55 17.03
C THR A 53 -15.54 -8.26 16.30
N GLU A 54 -15.17 -7.14 16.87
CA GLU A 54 -15.39 -5.80 16.31
C GLU A 54 -14.07 -5.04 16.26
N TYR A 55 -13.81 -4.44 15.12
CA TYR A 55 -12.64 -3.64 14.86
C TYR A 55 -13.04 -2.31 14.24
N ASN A 56 -12.79 -1.26 15.00
CA ASN A 56 -13.03 0.12 14.58
C ASN A 56 -11.67 0.80 14.45
N SER A 57 -11.39 1.36 13.30
CA SER A 57 -10.15 2.09 13.02
C SER A 57 -10.46 3.50 12.58
N PHE A 58 -9.73 4.45 13.15
CA PHE A 58 -9.63 5.82 12.69
C PHE A 58 -8.16 6.13 12.47
N ALA A 59 -7.76 6.29 11.22
CA ALA A 59 -6.36 6.44 10.85
C ALA A 59 -6.16 7.65 9.92
N PRO A 60 -5.55 8.75 10.39
CA PRO A 60 -4.98 9.76 9.52
C PRO A 60 -3.87 9.18 8.65
N ARG A 61 -3.88 9.60 7.37
CA ARG A 61 -2.93 9.16 6.34
C ARG A 61 -2.32 10.37 5.65
N LEU A 62 -1.03 10.25 5.39
CA LEU A 62 -0.26 11.21 4.60
C LEU A 62 0.55 10.44 3.56
N ARG A 63 0.35 10.78 2.30
CA ARG A 63 1.17 10.22 1.21
C ARG A 63 1.80 11.35 0.42
N VAL A 64 3.10 11.26 0.25
CA VAL A 64 3.90 12.20 -0.53
C VAL A 64 4.50 11.45 -1.71
N GLU A 65 4.20 11.90 -2.91
CA GLU A 65 4.73 11.36 -4.17
C GLU A 65 5.55 12.45 -4.86
N TRP A 66 6.80 12.17 -5.13
CA TRP A 66 7.68 13.12 -5.80
C TRP A 66 8.31 12.49 -7.03
N THR A 67 8.04 13.10 -8.18
CA THR A 67 8.62 12.72 -9.47
C THR A 67 9.42 13.91 -10.02
N PRO A 68 10.74 13.92 -9.83
CA PRO A 68 11.59 14.99 -10.34
C PRO A 68 11.46 15.13 -11.87
N GLY A 69 11.60 16.34 -12.40
CA GLY A 69 11.57 16.58 -13.82
C GLY A 69 10.27 16.19 -14.52
N MET A 70 9.13 16.32 -13.83
CA MET A 70 7.81 16.06 -14.41
C MET A 70 7.52 17.02 -15.56
N TYR A 71 7.29 16.48 -16.75
CA TYR A 71 6.81 17.24 -17.90
C TYR A 71 5.29 17.39 -17.85
N TYR A 72 4.80 18.56 -18.16
CA TYR A 72 3.39 18.84 -18.22
C TYR A 72 3.04 19.77 -19.39
N TYR A 73 1.80 19.77 -19.81
CA TYR A 73 1.25 20.79 -20.70
C TYR A 73 -0.04 21.36 -20.10
N MET A 74 -0.39 22.56 -20.55
CA MET A 74 -1.62 23.22 -20.15
C MET A 74 -2.71 23.01 -21.20
N ASN A 75 -3.85 22.47 -20.77
CA ASN A 75 -5.05 22.42 -21.59
C ASN A 75 -6.05 23.41 -21.01
N GLY A 76 -6.07 24.62 -21.56
CA GLY A 76 -6.76 25.76 -20.96
C GLY A 76 -6.18 26.09 -19.58
N ARG A 77 -7.01 25.99 -18.54
CA ARG A 77 -6.60 26.23 -17.14
C ARG A 77 -6.19 24.95 -16.41
N ARG A 78 -6.27 23.79 -17.06
CA ARG A 78 -5.99 22.52 -16.44
C ARG A 78 -4.58 22.06 -16.80
N LYS A 79 -3.77 21.80 -15.78
CA LYS A 79 -2.46 21.16 -15.91
C LYS A 79 -2.64 19.66 -16.17
N MET A 80 -1.96 19.14 -17.17
CA MET A 80 -1.93 17.72 -17.54
C MET A 80 -0.50 17.21 -17.47
N ASN A 81 -0.21 16.34 -16.50
CA ASN A 81 1.10 15.73 -16.35
C ASN A 81 1.29 14.67 -17.44
N VAL A 82 2.43 14.69 -18.10
CA VAL A 82 2.77 13.78 -19.21
C VAL A 82 3.62 12.61 -18.72
N GLY A 83 4.60 12.90 -17.88
CA GLY A 83 5.51 11.91 -17.34
C GLY A 83 6.90 12.49 -17.06
N SER A 84 7.79 11.64 -16.59
CA SER A 84 9.18 11.96 -16.30
C SER A 84 10.07 10.78 -16.69
N SER A 85 11.32 11.06 -17.01
CA SER A 85 12.37 10.04 -17.15
C SER A 85 13.03 9.68 -15.83
N MET A 86 12.68 10.38 -14.75
CA MET A 86 13.22 10.16 -13.41
C MET A 86 12.33 9.21 -12.61
N PRO A 87 12.87 8.54 -11.58
CA PRO A 87 12.07 7.71 -10.68
C PRO A 87 11.07 8.54 -9.87
N THR A 88 9.97 7.91 -9.48
CA THR A 88 9.00 8.45 -8.53
C THR A 88 9.32 7.92 -7.13
N PHE A 89 9.48 8.81 -6.19
CA PHE A 89 9.67 8.52 -4.77
C PHE A 89 8.34 8.66 -4.05
N ILE A 90 7.98 7.67 -3.23
CA ILE A 90 6.71 7.62 -2.54
C ILE A 90 6.98 7.39 -1.05
N LEU A 91 6.46 8.27 -0.21
CA LEU A 91 6.43 8.12 1.24
C LEU A 91 4.97 8.02 1.68
N ASP A 92 4.62 6.96 2.36
CA ASP A 92 3.27 6.71 2.90
C ASP A 92 3.36 6.58 4.42
N TYR A 93 2.57 7.40 5.13
CA TYR A 93 2.48 7.41 6.58
C TYR A 93 1.04 7.21 7.00
N GLU A 94 0.83 6.29 7.92
CA GLU A 94 -0.48 5.98 8.49
C GLU A 94 -0.37 5.78 9.99
N ARG A 95 -1.32 6.36 10.74
CA ARG A 95 -1.36 6.22 12.20
C ARG A 95 -2.77 5.95 12.69
N GLY A 96 -3.01 4.78 13.27
CA GLY A 96 -4.23 4.46 14.00
C GLY A 96 -4.29 5.20 15.32
N LEU A 97 -5.38 5.90 15.58
CA LEU A 97 -5.61 6.68 16.80
C LEU A 97 -6.66 6.01 17.68
N LYS A 98 -6.21 5.39 18.77
CA LYS A 98 -7.08 4.75 19.75
C LYS A 98 -7.94 5.76 20.50
N GLY A 99 -9.22 5.43 20.70
CA GLY A 99 -10.17 6.25 21.45
C GLY A 99 -10.84 7.36 20.64
N VAL A 100 -10.32 7.70 19.45
CA VAL A 100 -10.94 8.69 18.57
C VAL A 100 -12.07 8.03 17.79
N PHE A 101 -13.28 8.59 17.84
CA PHE A 101 -14.50 8.03 17.23
C PHE A 101 -14.75 6.54 17.54
N GLY A 102 -14.37 6.09 18.76
CA GLY A 102 -14.51 4.70 19.16
C GLY A 102 -13.50 3.74 18.53
N SER A 103 -12.39 4.26 17.98
CA SER A 103 -11.31 3.46 17.41
C SER A 103 -10.63 2.60 18.48
N ASN A 104 -10.42 1.32 18.14
CA ASN A 104 -9.63 0.37 18.93
C ASN A 104 -8.20 0.23 18.43
N ASP A 105 -7.91 0.85 17.30
CA ASP A 105 -6.66 0.74 16.56
C ASP A 105 -5.57 1.60 17.18
N GLU A 106 -4.36 1.05 17.28
CA GLU A 106 -3.19 1.76 17.80
C GLU A 106 -1.94 1.24 17.10
N HIS A 107 -1.76 1.67 15.85
CA HIS A 107 -0.56 1.35 15.08
C HIS A 107 0.02 2.61 14.43
N GLU A 108 1.26 2.52 14.02
CA GLU A 108 1.93 3.53 13.23
C GLU A 108 2.81 2.84 12.19
N ARG A 109 2.61 3.21 10.92
CA ARG A 109 3.30 2.60 9.78
C ARG A 109 3.90 3.68 8.89
N VAL A 110 5.14 3.45 8.48
CA VAL A 110 5.85 4.24 7.48
C VAL A 110 6.29 3.31 6.36
N GLU A 111 5.97 3.68 5.12
CA GLU A 111 6.43 2.99 3.92
C GLU A 111 7.16 3.96 3.00
N PHE A 112 8.22 3.49 2.39
CA PHE A 112 8.96 4.21 1.36
C PHE A 112 9.13 3.32 0.14
N ASP A 113 8.73 3.82 -1.02
CA ASP A 113 8.87 3.14 -2.30
C ASP A 113 9.59 4.03 -3.33
N VAL A 114 10.31 3.40 -4.20
CA VAL A 114 10.86 3.99 -5.43
C VAL A 114 10.38 3.18 -6.60
N GLN A 115 9.82 3.84 -7.60
CA GLN A 115 9.37 3.17 -8.82
C GLN A 115 9.75 3.97 -10.07
N GLN A 116 10.00 3.26 -11.17
CA GLN A 116 10.26 3.87 -12.46
C GLN A 116 9.87 2.93 -13.61
N LYS A 117 9.35 3.52 -14.70
CA LYS A 117 9.17 2.85 -15.99
C LYS A 117 10.19 3.38 -16.98
N ILE A 118 11.08 2.52 -17.44
CA ILE A 118 12.15 2.84 -18.41
C ILE A 118 11.75 2.31 -19.78
N LYS A 119 11.58 3.18 -20.73
CA LYS A 119 11.38 2.80 -22.14
C LYS A 119 12.73 2.39 -22.74
N LEU A 120 12.94 1.09 -22.97
CA LEU A 120 14.14 0.56 -23.58
C LEU A 120 14.17 0.85 -25.09
N ASN A 121 13.00 0.79 -25.72
CA ASN A 121 12.77 1.19 -27.12
C ASN A 121 11.28 1.52 -27.33
N ARG A 122 10.86 1.65 -28.60
CA ARG A 122 9.46 2.02 -28.94
C ARG A 122 8.40 1.05 -28.41
N ILE A 123 8.77 -0.23 -28.20
CA ILE A 123 7.83 -1.33 -27.91
C ILE A 123 8.15 -2.11 -26.64
N ARG A 124 9.26 -1.78 -25.97
CA ARG A 124 9.71 -2.49 -24.77
C ARG A 124 9.84 -1.54 -23.60
N THR A 125 9.27 -1.91 -22.49
CA THR A 125 9.32 -1.15 -21.24
C THR A 125 9.80 -2.04 -20.11
N LEU A 126 10.72 -1.55 -19.32
CA LEU A 126 11.16 -2.15 -18.06
C LEU A 126 10.61 -1.31 -16.92
N GLY A 127 9.79 -1.91 -16.08
CA GLY A 127 9.30 -1.32 -14.84
C GLY A 127 10.01 -1.92 -13.65
N TYR A 128 10.34 -1.12 -12.64
CA TYR A 128 10.76 -1.62 -11.35
C TYR A 128 10.12 -0.83 -10.21
N ARG A 129 9.91 -1.49 -9.10
CA ARG A 129 9.51 -0.90 -7.82
C ARG A 129 10.29 -1.58 -6.71
N ALA A 130 10.89 -0.79 -5.84
CA ALA A 130 11.53 -1.27 -4.63
C ALA A 130 11.00 -0.47 -3.45
N GLY A 131 10.70 -1.14 -2.35
CA GLY A 131 10.11 -0.48 -1.19
C GLY A 131 10.49 -1.13 0.13
N PHE A 132 10.36 -0.34 1.17
CA PHE A 132 10.59 -0.72 2.55
C PHE A 132 9.45 -0.19 3.42
N GLY A 133 8.96 -1.01 4.34
CA GLY A 133 7.96 -0.62 5.31
C GLY A 133 8.36 -1.00 6.72
N ILE A 134 7.95 -0.16 7.67
CA ILE A 134 8.18 -0.38 9.09
C ILE A 134 6.95 0.05 9.90
N PHE A 135 6.57 -0.80 10.86
CA PHE A 135 5.67 -0.41 11.93
C PHE A 135 6.51 0.15 13.09
N THR A 136 6.39 1.44 13.35
CA THR A 136 7.05 2.10 14.47
C THR A 136 6.34 1.82 15.78
N LYS A 137 5.00 1.66 15.72
CA LYS A 137 4.13 1.29 16.84
C LYS A 137 3.21 0.15 16.46
N MET A 138 3.05 -0.85 17.35
CA MET A 138 2.27 -2.07 17.12
C MET A 138 1.50 -2.51 18.38
N ASP A 139 0.93 -1.58 19.15
CA ASP A 139 0.32 -1.94 20.44
C ASP A 139 -1.04 -2.63 20.28
N ASN A 140 -1.83 -2.24 19.27
CA ASN A 140 -3.12 -2.84 18.96
C ASN A 140 -3.30 -2.95 17.45
N VAL A 141 -2.43 -3.71 16.78
CA VAL A 141 -2.52 -3.99 15.35
C VAL A 141 -3.51 -5.13 15.12
N TYR A 142 -4.39 -4.98 14.16
CA TYR A 142 -5.27 -6.04 13.71
C TYR A 142 -4.68 -6.70 12.44
N PHE A 143 -5.04 -7.96 12.16
CA PHE A 143 -4.42 -8.69 11.04
C PHE A 143 -4.67 -8.03 9.67
N VAL A 144 -5.71 -7.23 9.53
CA VAL A 144 -6.02 -6.50 8.29
C VAL A 144 -5.13 -5.28 8.06
N ASP A 145 -4.43 -4.81 9.09
CA ASP A 145 -3.53 -3.66 9.02
C ASP A 145 -2.11 -4.06 8.59
N PHE A 146 -1.81 -5.37 8.63
CA PHE A 146 -0.57 -5.89 8.08
C PHE A 146 -0.53 -5.77 6.56
N ALA A 147 0.66 -5.55 6.03
CA ALA A 147 0.86 -5.54 4.59
C ALA A 147 0.48 -6.89 3.97
N ASN A 148 -0.57 -6.90 3.19
CA ASN A 148 -0.99 -8.06 2.42
C ASN A 148 -0.54 -7.91 0.97
N PHE A 149 0.51 -8.61 0.61
CA PHE A 149 1.12 -8.52 -0.73
C PHE A 149 0.36 -9.28 -1.82
N LYS A 150 -0.70 -10.00 -1.46
CA LYS A 150 -1.45 -10.80 -2.45
C LYS A 150 -2.69 -10.11 -2.99
N ARG A 151 -3.29 -9.18 -2.29
CA ARG A 151 -4.55 -8.58 -2.72
C ARG A 151 -4.34 -7.34 -3.56
N SER A 152 -4.57 -7.46 -4.87
CA SER A 152 -5.07 -6.37 -5.69
C SER A 152 -6.48 -6.73 -6.14
N ASN A 153 -7.45 -5.89 -5.83
CA ASN A 153 -8.80 -6.00 -6.39
C ASN A 153 -8.89 -5.37 -7.80
N ILE A 154 -7.78 -4.80 -8.25
CA ILE A 154 -7.67 -4.11 -9.54
C ILE A 154 -6.81 -5.00 -10.43
N PRO A 155 -7.27 -5.39 -11.62
CA PRO A 155 -6.47 -6.12 -12.59
C PRO A 155 -5.16 -5.42 -12.88
N GLU A 156 -4.07 -6.16 -13.01
CA GLU A 156 -2.78 -5.62 -13.41
C GLU A 156 -2.92 -4.86 -14.73
N GLY A 157 -2.30 -3.69 -14.83
CA GLY A 157 -2.38 -2.82 -15.99
C GLY A 157 -3.48 -1.75 -15.96
N TRP A 158 -4.36 -1.76 -14.97
CA TRP A 158 -5.40 -0.72 -14.82
C TRP A 158 -4.97 0.44 -13.95
N ASN A 159 -3.84 0.33 -13.27
CA ASN A 159 -3.22 1.42 -12.54
C ASN A 159 -1.78 1.63 -13.04
N ASP A 160 -1.27 2.83 -12.83
CA ASP A 160 0.12 3.17 -13.20
C ASP A 160 1.16 2.64 -12.19
N GLU A 161 0.71 1.96 -11.14
CA GLU A 161 1.59 1.40 -10.13
C GLU A 161 2.26 0.12 -10.63
N ILE A 162 3.57 0.04 -10.47
CA ILE A 162 4.35 -1.13 -10.83
C ILE A 162 4.23 -2.17 -9.72
N GLY A 163 3.75 -3.35 -10.04
CA GLY A 163 3.58 -4.43 -9.09
C GLY A 163 2.52 -4.13 -8.02
N GLY A 164 2.57 -4.82 -6.93
CA GLY A 164 1.65 -4.64 -5.80
C GLY A 164 1.14 -5.96 -5.25
N THR A 165 1.14 -7.04 -6.06
CA THR A 165 0.71 -8.36 -5.64
C THR A 165 1.73 -9.43 -6.02
N PHE A 166 1.96 -10.38 -5.12
CA PHE A 166 2.74 -11.58 -5.38
C PHE A 166 1.76 -12.74 -5.64
N GLN A 167 1.50 -13.04 -6.90
CA GLN A 167 0.48 -14.01 -7.31
C GLN A 167 0.79 -15.44 -6.86
N LEU A 168 2.07 -15.78 -6.69
CA LEU A 168 2.52 -17.11 -6.27
C LEU A 168 2.45 -17.32 -4.74
N LEU A 169 2.19 -16.27 -3.96
CA LEU A 169 1.99 -16.42 -2.53
C LEU A 169 0.64 -17.08 -2.22
N ASP A 170 0.61 -17.91 -1.20
CA ASP A 170 -0.64 -18.43 -0.68
C ASP A 170 -1.57 -17.28 -0.29
N ARG A 171 -2.87 -17.42 -0.61
CA ARG A 171 -3.91 -16.43 -0.31
C ARG A 171 -4.09 -16.20 1.20
N HIS A 172 -3.59 -17.10 2.02
CA HIS A 172 -3.65 -17.02 3.47
C HIS A 172 -2.37 -16.49 4.10
N TRP A 173 -1.39 -16.12 3.28
CA TRP A 173 -0.15 -15.59 3.80
C TRP A 173 -0.31 -14.10 4.15
N TYR A 174 -0.03 -13.77 5.41
CA TYR A 174 -0.01 -12.40 5.91
C TYR A 174 1.39 -12.08 6.40
N ASN A 175 1.90 -10.92 5.99
CA ASN A 175 3.17 -10.44 6.52
C ASN A 175 2.94 -9.78 7.88
N SER A 176 3.19 -10.53 8.95
CA SER A 176 3.12 -10.04 10.33
C SER A 176 4.43 -9.42 10.82
N SER A 177 5.39 -9.22 9.94
CA SER A 177 6.70 -8.67 10.29
C SER A 177 6.61 -7.16 10.58
N ARG A 178 7.30 -6.72 11.62
CA ARG A 178 7.43 -5.29 11.94
C ARG A 178 8.15 -4.51 10.84
N ARG A 179 9.02 -5.18 10.07
CA ARG A 179 9.78 -4.59 8.96
C ARG A 179 9.68 -5.50 7.75
N TYR A 180 9.54 -4.93 6.59
CA TYR A 180 9.46 -5.69 5.35
C TYR A 180 10.08 -4.93 4.18
N TRP A 181 10.54 -5.68 3.19
CA TRP A 181 11.04 -5.19 1.92
C TRP A 181 10.20 -5.78 0.81
N ARG A 182 10.00 -5.03 -0.25
CA ARG A 182 9.33 -5.50 -1.45
C ARG A 182 10.11 -5.06 -2.68
N GLY A 183 10.13 -5.91 -3.70
CA GLY A 183 10.73 -5.60 -4.99
C GLY A 183 9.90 -6.22 -6.11
N HIS A 184 9.67 -5.44 -7.15
CA HIS A 184 8.98 -5.88 -8.36
C HIS A 184 9.78 -5.44 -9.56
N VAL A 185 9.87 -6.32 -10.56
CA VAL A 185 10.42 -6.02 -11.87
C VAL A 185 9.43 -6.53 -12.90
N ALA A 186 8.99 -5.65 -13.80
CA ALA A 186 8.10 -5.96 -14.88
C ALA A 186 8.77 -5.63 -16.22
N TYR A 187 8.74 -6.58 -17.14
CA TYR A 187 9.20 -6.39 -18.51
C TYR A 187 8.02 -6.56 -19.45
N GLU A 188 7.69 -5.49 -20.13
CA GLU A 188 6.61 -5.45 -21.11
C GLU A 188 7.19 -5.51 -22.52
N SER A 189 6.74 -6.47 -23.32
CA SER A 189 7.09 -6.63 -24.72
C SER A 189 5.86 -7.09 -25.51
N PRO A 190 5.61 -6.56 -26.71
CA PRO A 190 4.51 -7.02 -27.55
C PRO A 190 4.75 -8.40 -28.16
N PHE A 191 5.97 -8.94 -28.04
CA PHE A 191 6.31 -10.26 -28.57
C PHE A 191 6.21 -11.31 -27.49
N ILE A 192 5.46 -12.37 -27.75
CA ILE A 192 5.50 -13.59 -26.97
C ILE A 192 6.83 -14.26 -27.29
N LEU A 193 7.68 -14.42 -26.28
CA LEU A 193 8.85 -15.28 -26.37
C LEU A 193 8.33 -16.72 -26.37
N LEU A 194 8.28 -17.35 -27.54
CA LEU A 194 8.05 -18.79 -27.68
C LEU A 194 9.33 -19.56 -27.37
#